data_592d172430ad98d32cd63c1e6dc9baee
#
_entry.id   592d172430ad98d32cd63c1e6dc9baee
#
_cell.length_a   1.000
_cell.length_b   1.000
_cell.length_c   1.000
_cell.angle_alpha   90.00
_cell.angle_beta   90.00
_cell.angle_gamma   90.00
#
_symmetry.space_group_name_H-M   'P 1'
#
loop_
_entity.id
_entity.type
_entity.pdbx_description
1 polymer ?
#
loop_
_entity_poly.entity_id
_entity_poly.type
_entity_poly.pdbx_seq_one_letter_code
_entity_poly.pdbx_strand_id
1 'polypeptide(L)'
;MILSRRAWHSLLFSGLVLLLAACSSGSPAGGGTPASSPSSPAAAPASDTAALCSDVASLRESLQKLGAVRLGASDQLRTAAQDAQADLLRLSSAAGSQWPAQIHNLRSALARLEAAASAQAAEPAASVSAAVYSANNDVKTTSRQLLDAAGKSCP
;
A
#
# COMPACT_ATOMS: atom_id res chain seq x y z
N MET A 1 -45.50 -4.24 7.12
CA MET A 1 -45.46 -5.50 6.33
C MET A 1 -44.73 -5.20 5.04
N ILE A 2 -43.45 -5.52 4.94
CA ILE A 2 -42.76 -5.95 3.72
C ILE A 2 -41.42 -6.53 4.19
N LEU A 3 -41.39 -7.87 4.20
CA LEU A 3 -40.15 -8.65 4.29
C LEU A 3 -39.42 -8.55 2.96
N SER A 4 -38.20 -8.22 2.95
CA SER A 4 -37.31 -8.46 1.81
C SER A 4 -35.98 -8.98 2.32
N ARG A 5 -35.86 -10.27 2.40
CA ARG A 5 -34.96 -11.17 1.67
C ARG A 5 -33.72 -10.50 1.13
N ARG A 6 -32.58 -10.75 1.72
CA ARG A 6 -31.31 -10.93 0.99
C ARG A 6 -30.43 -11.93 1.70
N ALA A 7 -30.68 -13.17 1.39
CA ALA A 7 -29.65 -14.20 1.44
C ALA A 7 -28.65 -13.92 0.33
N TRP A 8 -27.41 -13.69 0.65
CA TRP A 8 -26.34 -13.66 -0.32
C TRP A 8 -25.18 -14.52 0.15
N HIS A 9 -25.20 -15.69 -0.36
CA HIS A 9 -24.17 -16.43 -1.09
C HIS A 9 -22.77 -16.37 -0.47
N SER A 10 -22.56 -17.37 0.38
CA SER A 10 -21.26 -17.99 0.60
C SER A 10 -20.75 -18.54 -0.73
N LEU A 11 -19.71 -17.97 -1.28
CA LEU A 11 -18.89 -18.60 -2.30
C LEU A 11 -17.53 -18.92 -1.67
N LEU A 12 -17.46 -20.17 -1.27
CA LEU A 12 -16.25 -20.93 -1.02
C LEU A 12 -15.40 -20.96 -2.30
N PHE A 13 -14.26 -20.33 -2.27
CA PHE A 13 -13.20 -20.63 -3.22
C PHE A 13 -12.09 -21.34 -2.46
N SER A 14 -12.23 -22.67 -2.42
CA SER A 14 -11.12 -23.60 -2.19
C SER A 14 -10.31 -23.67 -3.48
N GLY A 15 -9.09 -23.22 -3.42
CA GLY A 15 -8.12 -23.36 -4.49
C GLY A 15 -6.75 -23.68 -3.88
N LEU A 16 -6.62 -24.94 -3.47
CA LEU A 16 -5.35 -25.56 -3.06
C LEU A 16 -4.56 -25.87 -4.32
N VAL A 17 -3.43 -25.21 -4.56
CA VAL A 17 -2.43 -25.66 -5.52
C VAL A 17 -1.10 -25.81 -4.81
N LEU A 18 -0.80 -27.08 -4.48
CA LEU A 18 0.53 -27.57 -4.16
C LEU A 18 1.32 -27.68 -5.47
N LEU A 19 2.45 -27.03 -5.55
CA LEU A 19 3.50 -27.35 -6.52
C LEU A 19 4.83 -27.51 -5.79
N LEU A 20 5.17 -28.77 -5.56
CA LEU A 20 6.50 -29.24 -5.23
C LEU A 20 7.35 -29.28 -6.50
N ALA A 21 8.51 -28.69 -6.45
CA ALA A 21 9.62 -28.99 -7.39
C ALA A 21 10.92 -28.76 -6.62
N ALA A 22 11.47 -29.81 -6.13
CA ALA A 22 12.56 -30.65 -6.66
C ALA A 22 13.93 -29.99 -6.51
N CYS A 23 14.64 -30.48 -5.48
CA CYS A 23 16.09 -30.38 -5.27
C CYS A 23 16.84 -30.88 -6.50
N SER A 24 17.88 -30.17 -6.88
CA SER A 24 18.96 -30.73 -7.68
C SER A 24 20.27 -30.47 -6.97
N SER A 25 20.78 -31.54 -6.38
CA SER A 25 22.12 -31.65 -5.84
C SER A 25 23.13 -31.73 -6.97
N GLY A 26 24.16 -30.92 -6.92
CA GLY A 26 25.32 -31.04 -7.78
C GLY A 26 26.54 -30.45 -7.10
N SER A 27 27.28 -31.29 -6.35
CA SER A 27 28.68 -31.01 -6.06
C SER A 27 29.56 -31.50 -7.19
N PRO A 28 30.59 -30.72 -7.56
CA PRO A 28 31.92 -31.30 -7.52
C PRO A 28 32.94 -30.43 -6.78
N ALA A 29 33.84 -31.14 -6.09
CA ALA A 29 35.01 -30.62 -5.46
C ALA A 29 36.01 -30.05 -6.49
N GLY A 30 36.60 -28.90 -6.16
CA GLY A 30 37.70 -28.32 -6.87
C GLY A 30 38.32 -27.22 -6.00
N GLY A 31 39.45 -27.55 -5.38
CA GLY A 31 40.19 -26.61 -4.56
C GLY A 31 40.79 -25.46 -5.35
N GLY A 32 40.79 -24.31 -4.78
CA GLY A 32 41.45 -23.11 -5.28
C GLY A 32 41.10 -21.99 -4.36
N THR A 33 41.99 -21.65 -3.45
CA THR A 33 41.95 -20.43 -2.65
C THR A 33 42.21 -19.26 -3.54
N PRO A 34 41.23 -18.36 -3.75
CA PRO A 34 41.52 -16.99 -4.12
C PRO A 34 41.21 -16.08 -2.95
N ALA A 35 42.12 -15.16 -2.73
CA ALA A 35 42.05 -14.09 -1.76
C ALA A 35 40.67 -13.40 -1.82
N SER A 36 40.00 -13.36 -0.68
CA SER A 36 38.77 -12.58 -0.49
C SER A 36 39.11 -11.09 -0.61
N SER A 37 38.94 -10.53 -1.76
CA SER A 37 38.78 -9.08 -1.90
C SER A 37 37.50 -8.70 -1.15
N PRO A 38 37.52 -7.68 -0.28
CA PRO A 38 36.30 -7.16 0.30
C PRO A 38 35.44 -6.61 -0.83
N SER A 39 34.33 -7.30 -1.13
CA SER A 39 33.31 -6.74 -2.02
C SER A 39 32.77 -5.47 -1.37
N SER A 40 33.20 -4.32 -1.88
CA SER A 40 32.51 -3.05 -1.60
C SER A 40 31.01 -3.25 -1.83
N PRO A 41 30.13 -2.85 -0.92
CA PRO A 41 28.70 -2.87 -1.16
C PRO A 41 28.45 -2.08 -2.46
N ALA A 42 27.91 -2.74 -3.46
CA ALA A 42 27.54 -2.11 -4.71
C ALA A 42 26.56 -0.98 -4.35
N ALA A 43 26.97 0.25 -4.56
CA ALA A 43 26.08 1.40 -4.43
C ALA A 43 24.88 1.13 -5.37
N ALA A 44 23.66 1.16 -4.84
CA ALA A 44 22.46 1.07 -5.64
C ALA A 44 22.55 2.12 -6.76
N PRO A 45 22.21 1.78 -8.02
CA PRO A 45 22.34 2.72 -9.11
C PRO A 45 21.51 3.97 -8.81
N ALA A 46 22.11 5.15 -9.00
CA ALA A 46 21.50 6.46 -8.71
C ALA A 46 20.13 6.66 -9.40
N SER A 47 19.90 5.93 -10.50
CA SER A 47 18.62 5.89 -11.23
C SER A 47 17.47 5.34 -10.39
N ASP A 48 17.71 4.30 -9.59
CA ASP A 48 16.65 3.65 -8.80
C ASP A 48 16.23 4.56 -7.63
N THR A 49 17.18 5.29 -7.04
CA THR A 49 16.89 6.25 -5.98
C THR A 49 16.09 7.44 -6.51
N ALA A 50 16.41 7.96 -7.70
CA ALA A 50 15.66 9.06 -8.30
C ALA A 50 14.21 8.67 -8.64
N ALA A 51 14.00 7.46 -9.17
CA ALA A 51 12.66 6.93 -9.44
C ALA A 51 11.86 6.76 -8.14
N LEU A 52 12.46 6.18 -7.11
CA LEU A 52 11.85 6.03 -5.79
C LEU A 52 11.40 7.39 -5.21
N CYS A 53 12.26 8.40 -5.28
CA CYS A 53 11.94 9.72 -4.75
C CYS A 53 10.85 10.44 -5.56
N SER A 54 10.76 10.18 -6.88
CA SER A 54 9.67 10.63 -7.73
C SER A 54 8.34 10.01 -7.30
N ASP A 55 8.31 8.70 -7.00
CA ASP A 55 7.11 8.03 -6.53
C ASP A 55 6.67 8.52 -5.14
N VAL A 56 7.62 8.81 -4.25
CA VAL A 56 7.34 9.46 -2.95
C VAL A 56 6.70 10.84 -3.16
N ALA A 57 7.19 11.62 -4.11
CA ALA A 57 6.63 12.94 -4.43
C ALA A 57 5.20 12.83 -5.00
N SER A 58 4.97 11.88 -5.90
CA SER A 58 3.63 11.61 -6.48
C SER A 58 2.63 11.19 -5.40
N LEU A 59 3.01 10.27 -4.53
CA LEU A 59 2.16 9.86 -3.40
C LEU A 59 1.86 11.04 -2.46
N ARG A 60 2.85 11.89 -2.17
CA ARG A 60 2.64 13.09 -1.34
C ARG A 60 1.59 14.01 -1.97
N GLU A 61 1.66 14.24 -3.28
CA GLU A 61 0.68 15.06 -4.00
C GLU A 61 -0.73 14.47 -3.93
N SER A 62 -0.90 13.17 -4.18
CA SER A 62 -2.20 12.50 -4.09
C SER A 62 -2.78 12.54 -2.68
N LEU A 63 -1.94 12.37 -1.64
CA LEU A 63 -2.38 12.51 -0.25
C LEU A 63 -2.77 13.95 0.11
N GLN A 64 -2.12 14.96 -0.47
CA GLN A 64 -2.52 16.36 -0.32
C GLN A 64 -3.87 16.63 -0.98
N LYS A 65 -4.08 16.14 -2.21
CA LYS A 65 -5.36 16.22 -2.92
C LYS A 65 -6.48 15.55 -2.10
N LEU A 66 -6.23 14.35 -1.59
CA LEU A 66 -7.14 13.63 -0.71
C LEU A 66 -7.49 14.47 0.55
N GLY A 67 -6.48 15.07 1.17
CA GLY A 67 -6.65 15.91 2.36
C GLY A 67 -7.45 17.20 2.11
N ALA A 68 -7.52 17.68 0.86
CA ALA A 68 -8.28 18.85 0.46
C ALA A 68 -9.77 18.54 0.17
N VAL A 69 -10.13 17.26 0.00
CA VAL A 69 -11.51 16.84 -0.25
C VAL A 69 -12.36 17.03 1.00
N ARG A 70 -13.57 17.57 0.85
CA ARG A 70 -14.54 17.66 1.95
C ARG A 70 -15.03 16.27 2.32
N LEU A 71 -15.07 15.95 3.61
CA LEU A 71 -15.48 14.62 4.10
C LEU A 71 -16.93 14.23 3.73
N GLY A 72 -17.79 15.21 3.41
CA GLY A 72 -19.15 14.97 2.90
C GLY A 72 -19.23 14.71 1.38
N ALA A 73 -18.15 14.88 0.64
CA ALA A 73 -18.11 14.67 -0.80
C ALA A 73 -17.65 13.23 -1.11
N SER A 74 -18.49 12.26 -0.81
CA SER A 74 -18.17 10.82 -0.79
C SER A 74 -17.55 10.30 -2.09
N ASP A 75 -18.08 10.70 -3.26
CA ASP A 75 -17.52 10.25 -4.55
C ASP A 75 -16.13 10.82 -4.80
N GLN A 76 -15.91 12.10 -4.49
CA GLN A 76 -14.60 12.73 -4.63
C GLN A 76 -13.59 12.12 -3.65
N LEU A 77 -14.03 11.83 -2.43
CA LEU A 77 -13.19 11.20 -1.41
C LEU A 77 -12.77 9.79 -1.83
N ARG A 78 -13.70 9.01 -2.41
CA ARG A 78 -13.42 7.69 -2.95
C ARG A 78 -12.41 7.75 -4.10
N THR A 79 -12.64 8.64 -5.09
CA THR A 79 -11.71 8.81 -6.22
C THR A 79 -10.32 9.21 -5.74
N ALA A 80 -10.21 10.20 -4.85
CA ALA A 80 -8.92 10.64 -4.33
C ALA A 80 -8.20 9.55 -3.49
N ALA A 81 -8.96 8.69 -2.78
CA ALA A 81 -8.38 7.55 -2.08
C ALA A 81 -7.84 6.50 -3.05
N GLN A 82 -8.53 6.24 -4.16
CA GLN A 82 -8.07 5.32 -5.23
C GLN A 82 -6.82 5.85 -5.92
N ASP A 83 -6.74 7.14 -6.22
CA ASP A 83 -5.54 7.77 -6.77
C ASP A 83 -4.34 7.59 -5.83
N ALA A 84 -4.52 7.85 -4.54
CA ALA A 84 -3.47 7.64 -3.55
C ALA A 84 -3.08 6.15 -3.41
N GLN A 85 -4.01 5.21 -3.56
CA GLN A 85 -3.70 3.77 -3.59
C GLN A 85 -2.87 3.40 -4.82
N ALA A 86 -3.17 3.96 -6.00
CA ALA A 86 -2.40 3.72 -7.22
C ALA A 86 -0.94 4.21 -7.09
N ASP A 87 -0.75 5.40 -6.50
CA ASP A 87 0.60 5.91 -6.24
C ASP A 87 1.34 5.09 -5.18
N LEU A 88 0.64 4.64 -4.13
CA LEU A 88 1.21 3.76 -3.12
C LEU A 88 1.64 2.40 -3.69
N LEU A 89 0.93 1.87 -4.69
CA LEU A 89 1.32 0.65 -5.38
C LEU A 89 2.61 0.85 -6.19
N ARG A 90 2.75 1.98 -6.90
CA ARG A 90 3.99 2.34 -7.61
C ARG A 90 5.15 2.44 -6.63
N LEU A 91 4.97 3.21 -5.56
CA LEU A 91 5.97 3.34 -4.50
C LEU A 91 6.34 1.97 -3.91
N SER A 92 5.37 1.11 -3.64
CA SER A 92 5.61 -0.23 -3.10
C SER A 92 6.50 -1.08 -4.02
N SER A 93 6.33 -0.96 -5.33
CA SER A 93 7.15 -1.66 -6.32
C SER A 93 8.58 -1.11 -6.38
N ALA A 94 8.75 0.21 -6.33
CA ALA A 94 10.05 0.86 -6.35
C ALA A 94 10.81 0.70 -5.02
N ALA A 95 10.09 0.69 -3.89
CA ALA A 95 10.68 0.58 -2.56
C ALA A 95 11.21 -0.83 -2.23
N GLY A 96 10.75 -1.88 -2.91
CA GLY A 96 11.12 -3.25 -2.64
C GLY A 96 10.81 -3.64 -1.18
N SER A 97 11.83 -3.92 -0.39
CA SER A 97 11.69 -4.25 1.04
C SER A 97 11.78 -3.05 1.98
N GLN A 98 11.82 -1.83 1.46
CA GLN A 98 11.81 -0.63 2.29
C GLN A 98 10.39 -0.33 2.78
N TRP A 99 10.24 0.03 4.03
CA TRP A 99 9.01 0.48 4.69
C TRP A 99 7.78 -0.44 4.58
N PRO A 100 7.92 -1.78 4.64
CA PRO A 100 6.80 -2.69 4.37
C PRO A 100 5.64 -2.50 5.34
N ALA A 101 5.91 -2.24 6.61
CA ALA A 101 4.89 -2.00 7.62
C ALA A 101 4.13 -0.68 7.37
N GLN A 102 4.86 0.40 7.03
CA GLN A 102 4.27 1.70 6.76
C GLN A 102 3.40 1.68 5.50
N ILE A 103 3.88 1.03 4.43
CA ILE A 103 3.12 0.83 3.19
C ILE A 103 1.85 0.01 3.46
N HIS A 104 1.96 -1.08 4.21
CA HIS A 104 0.81 -1.90 4.59
C HIS A 104 -0.23 -1.11 5.40
N ASN A 105 0.22 -0.35 6.39
CA ASN A 105 -0.66 0.44 7.25
C ASN A 105 -1.40 1.53 6.46
N LEU A 106 -0.69 2.25 5.59
CA LEU A 106 -1.32 3.27 4.75
C LEU A 106 -2.31 2.65 3.76
N ARG A 107 -1.97 1.52 3.12
CA ARG A 107 -2.89 0.78 2.25
C ARG A 107 -4.16 0.39 2.97
N SER A 108 -4.05 -0.14 4.18
CA SER A 108 -5.20 -0.53 5.00
C SER A 108 -6.05 0.67 5.42
N ALA A 109 -5.43 1.81 5.73
CA ALA A 109 -6.14 3.03 6.08
C ALA A 109 -6.90 3.61 4.87
N LEU A 110 -6.29 3.64 3.68
CA LEU A 110 -6.94 4.09 2.44
C LEU A 110 -8.13 3.19 2.07
N ALA A 111 -7.99 1.87 2.20
CA ALA A 111 -9.09 0.94 1.94
C ALA A 111 -10.27 1.15 2.91
N ARG A 112 -10.00 1.42 4.18
CA ARG A 112 -11.05 1.75 5.16
C ARG A 112 -11.73 3.07 4.84
N LEU A 113 -10.97 4.08 4.39
CA LEU A 113 -11.55 5.36 3.99
C LEU A 113 -12.46 5.22 2.76
N GLU A 114 -12.03 4.45 1.76
CA GLU A 114 -12.84 4.16 0.57
C GLU A 114 -14.14 3.43 0.93
N ALA A 115 -14.07 2.41 1.79
CA ALA A 115 -15.24 1.69 2.26
C ALA A 115 -16.20 2.59 3.05
N ALA A 116 -15.69 3.45 3.93
CA ALA A 116 -16.50 4.38 4.69
C ALA A 116 -17.15 5.45 3.79
N ALA A 117 -16.43 5.97 2.79
CA ALA A 117 -16.97 6.91 1.81
C ALA A 117 -18.06 6.25 0.95
N SER A 118 -17.88 5.01 0.54
CA SER A 118 -18.89 4.25 -0.20
C SER A 118 -20.15 4.01 0.63
N ALA A 119 -20.01 3.67 1.91
CA ALA A 119 -21.13 3.53 2.83
C ALA A 119 -21.88 4.87 3.04
N GLN A 120 -21.15 5.98 3.14
CA GLN A 120 -21.74 7.31 3.29
C GLN A 120 -22.54 7.74 2.04
N ALA A 121 -22.07 7.37 0.85
CA ALA A 121 -22.81 7.62 -0.40
C ALA A 121 -24.12 6.82 -0.46
N ALA A 122 -24.12 5.59 0.09
CA ALA A 122 -25.30 4.73 0.09
C ALA A 122 -26.31 5.09 1.19
N GLU A 123 -25.82 5.46 2.37
CA GLU A 123 -26.63 5.79 3.54
C GLU A 123 -25.99 6.92 4.37
N PRO A 124 -26.39 8.18 4.15
CA PRO A 124 -25.83 9.32 4.87
C PRO A 124 -26.38 9.38 6.31
N ALA A 125 -25.78 8.58 7.20
CA ALA A 125 -26.10 8.56 8.63
C ALA A 125 -24.95 9.17 9.45
N ALA A 126 -25.26 9.65 10.65
CA ALA A 126 -24.26 10.25 11.55
C ALA A 126 -23.16 9.25 11.94
N SER A 127 -23.52 7.98 12.15
CA SER A 127 -22.54 6.92 12.44
C SER A 127 -21.58 6.67 11.29
N VAL A 128 -22.06 6.74 10.04
CA VAL A 128 -21.22 6.57 8.84
C VAL A 128 -20.30 7.77 8.66
N SER A 129 -20.79 8.99 8.91
CA SER A 129 -19.94 10.18 8.92
C SER A 129 -18.82 10.09 9.95
N ALA A 130 -19.08 9.55 11.14
CA ALA A 130 -18.07 9.30 12.14
C ALA A 130 -17.01 8.27 11.67
N ALA A 131 -17.43 7.24 10.94
CA ALA A 131 -16.51 6.25 10.34
C ALA A 131 -15.59 6.87 9.29
N VAL A 132 -16.10 7.76 8.43
CA VAL A 132 -15.29 8.53 7.47
C VAL A 132 -14.26 9.40 8.19
N TYR A 133 -14.67 10.08 9.27
CA TYR A 133 -13.78 10.90 10.09
C TYR A 133 -12.64 10.08 10.70
N SER A 134 -12.97 8.94 11.29
CA SER A 134 -11.98 8.02 11.87
C SER A 134 -11.01 7.52 10.83
N ALA A 135 -11.52 7.00 9.71
CA ALA A 135 -10.68 6.48 8.62
C ALA A 135 -9.77 7.56 8.01
N ASN A 136 -10.26 8.79 7.87
CA ASN A 136 -9.44 9.92 7.40
C ASN A 136 -8.31 10.28 8.37
N ASN A 137 -8.55 10.19 9.68
CA ASN A 137 -7.49 10.39 10.68
C ASN A 137 -6.44 9.27 10.64
N ASP A 138 -6.87 8.03 10.40
CA ASP A 138 -5.94 6.90 10.20
C ASP A 138 -5.05 7.13 8.97
N VAL A 139 -5.62 7.60 7.85
CA VAL A 139 -4.84 7.95 6.65
C VAL A 139 -3.83 9.05 6.97
N LYS A 140 -4.23 10.12 7.67
CA LYS A 140 -3.31 11.20 8.05
C LYS A 140 -2.16 10.73 8.94
N THR A 141 -2.43 9.82 9.85
CA THR A 141 -1.41 9.28 10.76
C THR A 141 -0.44 8.36 10.02
N THR A 142 -0.97 7.41 9.25
CA THR A 142 -0.15 6.44 8.54
C THR A 142 0.63 7.06 7.38
N SER A 143 0.08 8.08 6.71
CA SER A 143 0.80 8.82 5.66
C SER A 143 1.99 9.60 6.22
N ARG A 144 1.85 10.26 7.38
CA ARG A 144 3.00 10.91 8.03
C ARG A 144 4.09 9.90 8.37
N GLN A 145 3.75 8.77 8.96
CA GLN A 145 4.71 7.72 9.31
C GLN A 145 5.50 7.22 8.09
N LEU A 146 4.82 7.02 6.95
CA LEU A 146 5.49 6.60 5.71
C LEU A 146 6.35 7.74 5.14
N LEU A 147 5.84 8.97 5.06
CA LEU A 147 6.57 10.10 4.51
C LEU A 147 7.78 10.51 5.36
N ASP A 148 7.69 10.37 6.68
CA ASP A 148 8.82 10.59 7.60
C ASP A 148 9.90 9.52 7.41
N ALA A 149 9.50 8.26 7.19
CA ALA A 149 10.44 7.18 6.90
C ALA A 149 11.12 7.40 5.52
N ALA A 150 10.34 7.75 4.50
CA ALA A 150 10.81 7.99 3.16
C ALA A 150 11.68 9.26 3.05
N GLY A 151 11.39 10.30 3.83
CA GLY A 151 12.16 11.55 3.85
C GLY A 151 13.62 11.41 4.28
N LYS A 152 13.96 10.31 4.94
CA LYS A 152 15.36 9.96 5.26
C LYS A 152 16.14 9.46 4.05
N SER A 153 15.46 8.93 3.05
CA SER A 153 16.06 8.40 1.81
C SER A 153 15.89 9.36 0.64
N CYS A 154 14.91 10.27 0.72
CA CYS A 154 14.57 11.26 -0.31
C CYS A 154 14.56 12.66 0.30
N PRO A 155 15.74 13.31 0.43
CA PRO A 155 15.87 14.64 1.02
C PRO A 155 15.20 15.75 0.19
#